data_112b79642c7dcf922d633df1d3a73270
#
_entry.id   112b79642c7dcf922d633df1d3a73270
#
_cell.length_a   1.000
_cell.length_b   1.000
_cell.length_c   1.000
_cell.angle_alpha   90.00
_cell.angle_beta   90.00
_cell.angle_gamma   90.00
#
_symmetry.space_group_name_H-M   'P 1'
#
loop_
_entity.id
_entity.type
_entity.pdbx_description
1 polymer ?
#
loop_
_entity_poly.entity_id
_entity_poly.type
_entity_poly.pdbx_seq_one_letter_code
_entity_poly.pdbx_strand_id
1 'polypeptide(L)'
;MKQNGFTLFELLVALAIAAILVTVGIPSLRDMIMDNRIIAQANHFVATMNAARSSAVRYQRTAVICATSDFDAAVPTCSDSTDWSNGWI
;
A
#
# COMPACT_ATOMS: atom_id res chain seq x y z
N MET A 1 31.67 -12.26 -39.89
CA MET A 1 31.19 -11.55 -38.67
C MET A 1 32.11 -11.90 -37.52
N LYS A 2 32.68 -10.88 -36.89
CA LYS A 2 33.44 -11.10 -35.65
C LYS A 2 32.49 -11.38 -34.51
N GLN A 3 32.52 -12.55 -33.95
CA GLN A 3 31.84 -12.83 -32.71
C GLN A 3 32.70 -12.37 -31.53
N ASN A 4 32.25 -11.30 -30.86
CA ASN A 4 32.93 -10.82 -29.68
C ASN A 4 32.24 -11.47 -28.45
N GLY A 5 32.96 -12.39 -27.80
CA GLY A 5 32.55 -12.97 -26.54
C GLY A 5 32.94 -12.07 -25.36
N PHE A 6 32.21 -12.18 -24.27
CA PHE A 6 32.52 -11.52 -23.00
C PHE A 6 33.77 -12.14 -22.38
N THR A 7 34.66 -11.30 -21.85
CA THR A 7 35.76 -11.78 -21.01
C THR A 7 35.25 -12.05 -19.58
N LEU A 8 35.94 -12.90 -18.85
CA LEU A 8 35.64 -13.17 -17.45
C LEU A 8 35.70 -11.88 -16.60
N PHE A 9 36.67 -11.04 -16.86
CA PHE A 9 36.81 -9.74 -16.19
C PHE A 9 35.63 -8.81 -16.44
N GLU A 10 35.16 -8.74 -17.66
CA GLU A 10 34.00 -7.93 -18.05
C GLU A 10 32.71 -8.41 -17.35
N LEU A 11 32.53 -9.73 -17.25
CA LEU A 11 31.41 -10.31 -16.49
C LEU A 11 31.49 -9.97 -15.00
N LEU A 12 32.68 -10.03 -14.40
CA LEU A 12 32.88 -9.66 -13.00
C LEU A 12 32.54 -8.20 -12.73
N VAL A 13 32.97 -7.30 -13.60
CA VAL A 13 32.66 -5.86 -13.50
C VAL A 13 31.15 -5.63 -13.63
N ALA A 14 30.50 -6.29 -14.58
CA ALA A 14 29.06 -6.19 -14.77
C ALA A 14 28.27 -6.66 -13.52
N LEU A 15 28.68 -7.77 -12.92
CA LEU A 15 28.08 -8.27 -11.69
C LEU A 15 28.31 -7.34 -10.49
N ALA A 16 29.49 -6.73 -10.38
CA ALA A 16 29.80 -5.77 -9.33
C ALA A 16 28.90 -4.52 -9.42
N ILE A 17 28.74 -3.98 -10.62
CA ILE A 17 27.86 -2.83 -10.87
C ILE A 17 26.39 -3.20 -10.56
N ALA A 18 25.93 -4.36 -11.01
CA ALA A 18 24.59 -4.85 -10.75
C ALA A 18 24.33 -5.00 -9.24
N ALA A 19 25.29 -5.52 -8.48
CA ALA A 19 25.20 -5.65 -7.03
C ALA A 19 25.03 -4.28 -6.33
N ILE A 20 25.79 -3.28 -6.75
CA ILE A 20 25.69 -1.92 -6.21
C ILE A 20 24.31 -1.31 -6.52
N LEU A 21 23.83 -1.44 -7.76
CA LEU A 21 22.53 -0.93 -8.15
C LEU A 21 21.38 -1.58 -7.38
N VAL A 22 21.45 -2.87 -7.11
CA VAL A 22 20.46 -3.60 -6.33
C VAL A 22 20.44 -3.15 -4.88
N THR A 23 21.59 -2.94 -4.26
CA THR A 23 21.66 -2.51 -2.85
C THR A 23 21.11 -1.11 -2.60
N VAL A 24 21.18 -0.23 -3.59
CA VAL A 24 20.63 1.14 -3.50
C VAL A 24 19.19 1.20 -3.98
N GLY A 25 18.86 0.46 -5.04
CA GLY A 25 17.56 0.51 -5.70
C GLY A 25 16.43 -0.14 -4.91
N ILE A 26 16.68 -1.29 -4.27
CA ILE A 26 15.64 -2.02 -3.51
C ILE A 26 15.12 -1.23 -2.32
N PRO A 27 15.93 -0.63 -1.44
CA PRO A 27 15.43 0.19 -0.35
C PRO A 27 14.57 1.36 -0.82
N SER A 28 15.01 2.06 -1.89
CA SER A 28 14.28 3.19 -2.46
C SER A 28 12.90 2.80 -3.01
N LEU A 29 12.80 1.67 -3.70
CA LEU A 29 11.53 1.14 -4.19
C LEU A 29 10.59 0.75 -3.05
N ARG A 30 11.12 0.19 -1.97
CA ARG A 30 10.33 -0.20 -0.80
C ARG A 30 9.68 1.02 -0.15
N ASP A 31 10.43 2.09 0.05
CA ASP A 31 9.92 3.34 0.63
C ASP A 31 8.83 3.95 -0.26
N MET A 32 9.02 3.96 -1.56
CA MET A 32 8.03 4.43 -2.52
C MET A 32 6.72 3.61 -2.47
N ILE A 33 6.81 2.30 -2.37
CA ILE A 33 5.63 1.43 -2.24
C ILE A 33 4.90 1.70 -0.92
N MET A 34 5.62 1.89 0.17
CA MET A 34 5.01 2.20 1.47
C MET A 34 4.29 3.55 1.45
N ASP A 35 4.89 4.58 0.87
CA ASP A 35 4.27 5.89 0.71
C ASP A 35 3.01 5.82 -0.15
N ASN A 36 3.05 5.09 -1.26
CA ASN A 36 1.89 4.88 -2.11
C ASN A 36 0.75 4.16 -1.38
N ARG A 37 1.05 3.20 -0.52
CA ARG A 37 0.05 2.51 0.31
C ARG A 37 -0.61 3.45 1.30
N ILE A 38 0.16 4.30 1.96
CA ILE A 38 -0.37 5.30 2.91
C ILE A 38 -1.30 6.28 2.20
N ILE A 39 -0.89 6.80 1.05
CA ILE A 39 -1.70 7.70 0.23
C ILE A 39 -2.99 7.02 -0.22
N ALA A 40 -2.92 5.77 -0.68
CA ALA A 40 -4.09 5.01 -1.10
C ALA A 40 -5.08 4.78 0.05
N GLN A 41 -4.60 4.46 1.24
CA GLN A 41 -5.44 4.30 2.43
C GLN A 41 -6.07 5.62 2.87
N ALA A 42 -5.32 6.71 2.84
CA ALA A 42 -5.83 8.04 3.15
C ALA A 42 -6.95 8.44 2.18
N ASN A 43 -6.76 8.24 0.88
CA ASN A 43 -7.77 8.50 -0.14
C ASN A 43 -9.01 7.63 0.04
N HIS A 44 -8.83 6.36 0.39
CA HIS A 44 -9.93 5.44 0.68
C HIS A 44 -10.73 5.90 1.90
N PHE A 45 -10.06 6.35 2.96
CA PHE A 45 -10.72 6.88 4.16
C PHE A 45 -11.54 8.14 3.85
N VAL A 46 -11.00 9.08 3.08
CA VAL A 46 -11.72 10.28 2.64
C VAL A 46 -12.94 9.91 1.80
N ALA A 47 -12.83 8.95 0.90
CA ALA A 47 -13.94 8.44 0.11
C ALA A 47 -15.04 7.82 1.01
N THR A 48 -14.63 7.07 2.03
CA THR A 48 -15.55 6.49 3.01
C THR A 48 -16.28 7.57 3.81
N MET A 49 -15.59 8.62 4.23
CA MET A 49 -16.21 9.75 4.92
C MET A 49 -17.23 10.47 4.03
N ASN A 50 -16.90 10.69 2.77
CA ASN A 50 -17.82 11.31 1.82
C ASN A 50 -19.05 10.43 1.56
N ALA A 51 -18.87 9.12 1.46
CA ALA A 51 -19.96 8.17 1.33
C ALA A 51 -20.86 8.15 2.57
N ALA A 52 -20.28 8.15 3.76
CA ALA A 52 -21.03 8.22 5.02
C ALA A 52 -21.84 9.52 5.14
N ARG A 53 -21.25 10.65 4.77
CA ARG A 53 -21.95 11.94 4.75
C ARG A 53 -23.10 11.93 3.76
N SER A 54 -22.87 11.43 2.56
CA SER A 54 -23.91 11.32 1.53
C SER A 54 -25.08 10.44 2.01
N SER A 55 -24.78 9.31 2.66
CA SER A 55 -25.78 8.41 3.22
C SER A 55 -26.56 9.07 4.37
N ALA A 56 -25.88 9.78 5.25
CA ALA A 56 -26.51 10.50 6.36
C ALA A 56 -27.52 11.55 5.85
N VAL A 57 -27.15 12.31 4.83
CA VAL A 57 -28.04 13.30 4.21
C VAL A 57 -29.21 12.63 3.50
N ARG A 58 -28.94 11.56 2.75
CA ARG A 58 -29.97 10.85 1.96
C ARG A 58 -31.05 10.22 2.85
N TYR A 59 -30.63 9.57 3.93
CA TYR A 59 -31.55 8.88 4.85
C TYR A 59 -31.96 9.71 6.05
N GLN A 60 -31.42 10.94 6.18
CA GLN A 60 -31.68 11.84 7.32
C GLN A 60 -31.42 11.17 8.67
N ARG A 61 -30.34 10.39 8.74
CA ARG A 61 -29.91 9.65 9.94
C ARG A 61 -28.41 9.85 10.19
N THR A 62 -28.00 9.61 11.39
CA THR A 62 -26.58 9.63 11.76
C THR A 62 -25.88 8.43 11.11
N ALA A 63 -24.79 8.69 10.41
CA ALA A 63 -23.87 7.65 9.94
C ALA A 63 -22.60 7.68 10.79
N VAL A 64 -22.09 6.53 11.13
CA VAL A 64 -20.89 6.36 11.96
C VAL A 64 -19.88 5.52 11.21
N ILE A 65 -18.63 5.94 11.26
CA ILE A 65 -17.48 5.14 10.77
C ILE A 65 -16.77 4.62 12.02
N CYS A 66 -16.53 3.33 12.09
CA CYS A 66 -15.87 2.71 13.22
C CYS A 66 -14.80 1.71 12.77
N ALA A 67 -13.82 1.48 13.64
CA ALA A 67 -12.86 0.41 13.45
C ALA A 67 -13.56 -0.95 13.52
N THR A 68 -13.09 -1.92 12.75
CA THR A 68 -13.60 -3.28 12.79
C THR A 68 -12.44 -4.28 12.90
N SER A 69 -12.63 -5.35 13.62
CA SER A 69 -11.70 -6.48 13.68
C SER A 69 -12.15 -7.66 12.83
N ASP A 70 -13.37 -7.64 12.34
CA ASP A 70 -14.03 -8.72 11.59
C ASP A 70 -14.44 -8.29 10.18
N PHE A 71 -13.55 -7.55 9.51
CA PHE A 71 -13.79 -7.00 8.17
C PHE A 71 -14.22 -8.06 7.14
N ASP A 72 -13.72 -9.28 7.27
CA ASP A 72 -14.04 -10.42 6.39
C ASP A 72 -15.33 -11.15 6.78
N ALA A 73 -15.98 -10.76 7.85
CA ALA A 73 -17.25 -11.36 8.25
C ALA A 73 -18.39 -11.01 7.28
N ALA A 74 -19.39 -11.87 7.19
CA ALA A 74 -20.57 -11.63 6.36
C ALA A 74 -21.32 -10.35 6.79
N VAL A 75 -21.30 -10.04 8.07
CA VAL A 75 -21.82 -8.81 8.65
C VAL A 75 -20.78 -8.25 9.61
N PRO A 76 -19.87 -7.39 9.12
CA PRO A 76 -18.86 -6.77 9.97
C PRO A 76 -19.51 -5.91 11.07
N THR A 77 -18.90 -5.93 12.25
CA THR A 77 -19.35 -5.14 13.40
C THR A 77 -18.30 -4.13 13.83
N CYS A 78 -18.74 -3.06 14.48
CA CYS A 78 -17.82 -2.10 15.11
C CYS A 78 -17.08 -2.78 16.27
N SER A 79 -15.76 -2.57 16.34
CA SER A 79 -14.98 -2.93 17.51
C SER A 79 -14.84 -1.73 18.45
N ASP A 80 -14.75 -1.99 19.75
CA ASP A 80 -14.48 -0.95 20.75
C ASP A 80 -13.01 -0.51 20.77
N SER A 81 -12.21 -1.02 19.85
CA SER A 81 -10.79 -0.72 19.72
C SER A 81 -10.55 0.60 19.00
N THR A 82 -9.51 1.31 19.42
CA THR A 82 -8.97 2.46 18.70
C THR A 82 -8.01 2.07 17.59
N ASP A 83 -7.81 0.77 17.40
CA ASP A 83 -6.94 0.24 16.34
C ASP A 83 -7.71 0.12 15.02
N TRP A 84 -7.33 0.94 14.05
CA TRP A 84 -7.90 1.01 12.72
C TRP A 84 -7.12 0.20 11.68
N SER A 85 -6.08 -0.52 12.11
CA SER A 85 -5.18 -1.24 11.20
C SER A 85 -5.86 -2.39 10.45
N ASN A 86 -6.87 -3.01 11.06
CA ASN A 86 -7.63 -4.12 10.48
C ASN A 86 -8.73 -3.66 9.51
N GLY A 87 -9.04 -2.38 9.49
CA GLY A 87 -10.05 -1.80 8.62
C GLY A 87 -11.13 -1.02 9.38
N TRP A 88 -12.05 -0.45 8.63
CA TRP A 88 -13.20 0.32 9.13
C TRP A 88 -14.44 0.03 8.29
N ILE A 89 -15.57 0.27 8.88
CA ILE A 89 -16.89 0.11 8.25
C ILE A 89 -17.78 1.32 8.48
#